data_a8b203c5a640ce7771e55e81d077bacf
#
_entry.id   a8b203c5a640ce7771e55e81d077bacf
#
_cell.length_a   1.000
_cell.length_b   1.000
_cell.length_c   1.000
_cell.angle_alpha   90.00
_cell.angle_beta   90.00
_cell.angle_gamma   90.00
#
_symmetry.space_group_name_H-M   'P 1'
#
loop_
_entity.id
_entity.type
_entity.pdbx_description
1 polymer ?
#
loop_
_entity_poly.entity_id
_entity_poly.type
_entity_poly.pdbx_seq_one_letter_code
_entity_poly.pdbx_strand_id
1 'polypeptide(L)'
;MMNGVHISLTDWQSDATAERDAAKRLSFEQAFAAHHRLVYRYAVSLTRDAGLAEDVVQEVFVRLYQNLEAAQRDEMLRAWLLRVTANVARNVMRGRSRAQSRDESFVARQENVTTSPESELMRQAEIEEARRALAKLKEPLRSCLLLRNEGLSYREIAAALELNEASVGGLLARARREFIRVFGKVGKS
;
A
#
# COMPACT_ATOMS: atom_id res chain seq x y z
N MET A 1 56.27 -7.55 31.64
CA MET A 1 54.86 -7.58 32.13
C MET A 1 53.95 -7.43 30.92
N MET A 2 53.43 -8.55 30.44
CA MET A 2 52.49 -8.54 29.29
C MET A 2 51.07 -8.53 29.87
N ASN A 3 50.36 -7.40 29.71
CA ASN A 3 48.95 -7.32 30.04
C ASN A 3 48.15 -8.00 28.92
N GLY A 4 47.73 -9.23 29.19
CA GLY A 4 46.78 -9.92 28.34
C GLY A 4 45.40 -9.27 28.48
N VAL A 5 44.94 -8.64 27.39
CA VAL A 5 43.56 -8.15 27.28
C VAL A 5 42.68 -9.39 27.14
N HIS A 6 42.02 -9.80 28.22
CA HIS A 6 40.96 -10.80 28.19
C HIS A 6 39.73 -10.16 27.57
N ILE A 7 39.60 -10.23 26.25
CA ILE A 7 38.32 -9.96 25.55
C ILE A 7 37.43 -11.16 25.84
N SER A 8 36.35 -10.94 26.59
CA SER A 8 35.37 -11.97 26.91
C SER A 8 34.57 -12.35 25.67
N LEU A 9 34.28 -13.65 25.47
CA LEU A 9 33.41 -14.16 24.40
C LEU A 9 32.02 -13.51 24.40
N THR A 10 31.57 -12.98 25.55
CA THR A 10 30.32 -12.23 25.69
C THR A 10 30.36 -10.86 25.04
N ASP A 11 31.53 -10.18 25.00
CA ASP A 11 31.67 -8.87 24.34
C ASP A 11 31.56 -9.00 22.81
N TRP A 12 32.13 -10.04 22.21
CA TRP A 12 32.02 -10.35 20.78
C TRP A 12 30.59 -10.65 20.34
N GLN A 13 29.82 -11.37 21.14
CA GLN A 13 28.42 -11.67 20.83
C GLN A 13 27.53 -10.43 20.94
N SER A 14 27.81 -9.54 21.86
CA SER A 14 27.10 -8.27 22.05
C SER A 14 27.32 -7.33 20.87
N ASP A 15 28.57 -7.17 20.42
CA ASP A 15 28.92 -6.30 19.28
C ASP A 15 28.34 -6.82 17.97
N ALA A 16 28.43 -8.12 17.70
CA ALA A 16 27.86 -8.71 16.48
C ALA A 16 26.33 -8.60 16.44
N THR A 17 25.68 -8.63 17.60
CA THR A 17 24.21 -8.44 17.68
C THR A 17 23.84 -6.99 17.44
N ALA A 18 24.59 -6.04 18.03
CA ALA A 18 24.38 -4.61 17.84
C ALA A 18 24.61 -4.18 16.38
N GLU A 19 25.65 -4.71 15.71
CA GLU A 19 25.91 -4.46 14.29
C GLU A 19 24.80 -5.01 13.39
N ARG A 20 24.29 -6.21 13.67
CA ARG A 20 23.15 -6.79 12.92
C ARG A 20 21.89 -5.96 13.09
N ASP A 21 21.61 -5.51 14.30
CA ASP A 21 20.45 -4.66 14.58
C ASP A 21 20.58 -3.29 13.92
N ALA A 22 21.78 -2.71 13.91
CA ALA A 22 22.04 -1.46 13.19
C ALA A 22 21.87 -1.62 11.68
N ALA A 23 22.41 -2.69 11.08
CA ALA A 23 22.23 -3.00 9.67
C ALA A 23 20.75 -3.23 9.32
N LYS A 24 20.03 -3.94 10.20
CA LYS A 24 18.59 -4.18 10.04
C LYS A 24 17.78 -2.89 10.07
N ARG A 25 18.09 -1.98 11.00
CA ARG A 25 17.44 -0.65 11.08
C ARG A 25 17.71 0.17 9.83
N LEU A 26 18.95 0.28 9.39
CA LEU A 26 19.31 1.05 8.19
C LEU A 26 18.58 0.54 6.95
N SER A 27 18.52 -0.77 6.78
CA SER A 27 17.81 -1.39 5.67
C SER A 27 16.29 -1.18 5.73
N PHE A 28 15.72 -1.19 6.92
CA PHE A 28 14.31 -0.86 7.12
C PHE A 28 14.02 0.61 6.79
N GLU A 29 14.86 1.54 7.28
CA GLU A 29 14.71 2.97 7.00
C GLU A 29 14.79 3.29 5.52
N GLN A 30 15.69 2.64 4.78
CA GLN A 30 15.80 2.75 3.33
C GLN A 30 14.53 2.25 2.62
N ALA A 31 14.04 1.09 3.00
CA ALA A 31 12.82 0.52 2.44
C ALA A 31 11.59 1.38 2.77
N PHE A 32 11.51 1.89 4.00
CA PHE A 32 10.44 2.80 4.42
C PHE A 32 10.46 4.08 3.60
N ALA A 33 11.60 4.76 3.52
CA ALA A 33 11.75 6.01 2.76
C ALA A 33 11.39 5.83 1.28
N ALA A 34 11.80 4.71 0.67
CA ALA A 34 11.54 4.42 -0.74
C ALA A 34 10.08 4.09 -1.04
N HIS A 35 9.36 3.44 -0.10
CA HIS A 35 8.08 2.82 -0.41
C HIS A 35 6.87 3.34 0.39
N HIS A 36 7.09 4.08 1.49
CA HIS A 36 6.01 4.55 2.37
C HIS A 36 4.91 5.29 1.58
N ARG A 37 5.31 6.26 0.74
CA ARG A 37 4.36 7.06 -0.06
C ARG A 37 3.52 6.21 -1.02
N LEU A 38 4.12 5.20 -1.63
CA LEU A 38 3.43 4.27 -2.53
C LEU A 38 2.41 3.42 -1.75
N VAL A 39 2.84 2.83 -0.63
CA VAL A 39 2.00 2.01 0.25
C VAL A 39 0.82 2.82 0.76
N TYR A 40 1.06 4.05 1.23
CA TYR A 40 0.01 4.95 1.73
C TYR A 40 -1.04 5.28 0.64
N ARG A 41 -0.58 5.72 -0.55
CA ARG A 41 -1.51 6.03 -1.65
C ARG A 41 -2.36 4.83 -2.05
N TYR A 42 -1.74 3.65 -2.09
CA TYR A 42 -2.48 2.43 -2.39
C TYR A 42 -3.45 2.07 -1.27
N ALA A 43 -3.06 2.18 -0.01
CA ALA A 43 -3.94 1.98 1.14
C ALA A 43 -5.15 2.92 1.11
N VAL A 44 -4.93 4.24 0.89
CA VAL A 44 -6.02 5.23 0.74
C VAL A 44 -6.96 4.85 -0.40
N SER A 45 -6.43 4.41 -1.54
CA SER A 45 -7.26 4.01 -2.69
C SER A 45 -8.14 2.79 -2.40
N LEU A 46 -7.70 1.91 -1.50
CA LEU A 46 -8.45 0.72 -1.07
C LEU A 46 -9.46 1.02 0.02
N THR A 47 -9.04 1.73 1.08
CA THR A 47 -9.85 2.00 2.28
C THR A 47 -10.79 3.17 2.11
N ARG A 48 -10.40 4.19 1.34
CA ARG A 48 -11.05 5.50 1.19
C ARG A 48 -11.20 6.27 2.50
N ASP A 49 -10.35 6.01 3.45
CA ASP A 49 -10.33 6.60 4.77
C ASP A 49 -8.85 6.77 5.15
N ALA A 50 -8.44 8.00 5.45
CA ALA A 50 -7.05 8.32 5.73
C ALA A 50 -6.57 7.65 7.02
N GLY A 51 -7.39 7.62 8.06
CA GLY A 51 -7.06 6.96 9.33
C GLY A 51 -6.87 5.46 9.16
N LEU A 52 -7.80 4.79 8.46
CA LEU A 52 -7.64 3.36 8.14
C LEU A 52 -6.43 3.09 7.24
N ALA A 53 -6.08 4.02 6.35
CA ALA A 53 -4.91 3.87 5.51
C ALA A 53 -3.62 3.97 6.33
N GLU A 54 -3.56 4.84 7.33
CA GLU A 54 -2.44 4.95 8.27
C GLU A 54 -2.27 3.67 9.09
N ASP A 55 -3.35 3.11 9.62
CA ASP A 55 -3.33 1.82 10.32
C ASP A 55 -2.81 0.69 9.42
N VAL A 56 -3.28 0.66 8.16
CA VAL A 56 -2.80 -0.31 7.16
C VAL A 56 -1.30 -0.14 6.90
N VAL A 57 -0.83 1.10 6.70
CA VAL A 57 0.59 1.41 6.47
C VAL A 57 1.43 0.94 7.64
N GLN A 58 1.03 1.27 8.86
CA GLN A 58 1.74 0.86 10.07
C GLN A 58 1.88 -0.66 10.13
N GLU A 59 0.79 -1.39 9.95
CA GLU A 59 0.79 -2.86 9.97
C GLU A 59 1.67 -3.47 8.87
N VAL A 60 1.66 -2.89 7.65
CA VAL A 60 2.50 -3.31 6.52
C VAL A 60 3.98 -3.18 6.87
N PHE A 61 4.39 -2.05 7.46
CA PHE A 61 5.79 -1.82 7.80
C PHE A 61 6.23 -2.57 9.05
N VAL A 62 5.34 -2.86 9.99
CA VAL A 62 5.61 -3.81 11.08
C VAL A 62 5.92 -5.20 10.51
N ARG A 63 5.13 -5.69 9.56
CA ARG A 63 5.38 -6.97 8.88
C ARG A 63 6.66 -6.96 8.07
N LEU A 64 6.99 -5.84 7.42
CA LEU A 64 8.28 -5.68 6.75
C LEU A 64 9.43 -5.84 7.74
N TYR A 65 9.39 -5.15 8.88
CA TYR A 65 10.44 -5.23 9.89
C TYR A 65 10.64 -6.65 10.42
N GLN A 66 9.54 -7.38 10.64
CA GLN A 66 9.58 -8.77 11.09
C GLN A 66 10.16 -9.74 10.05
N ASN A 67 10.00 -9.42 8.75
CA ASN A 67 10.41 -10.28 7.64
C ASN A 67 11.51 -9.65 6.77
N LEU A 68 12.27 -8.70 7.31
CA LEU A 68 13.17 -7.84 6.54
C LEU A 68 14.22 -8.63 5.77
N GLU A 69 14.80 -9.67 6.36
CA GLU A 69 15.83 -10.49 5.70
C GLU A 69 15.28 -11.24 4.46
N ALA A 70 14.04 -11.73 4.54
CA ALA A 70 13.38 -12.38 3.42
C ALA A 70 12.98 -11.35 2.36
N ALA A 71 12.47 -10.20 2.79
CA ALA A 71 12.03 -9.12 1.93
C ALA A 71 13.20 -8.46 1.17
N GLN A 72 14.37 -8.33 1.75
CA GLN A 72 15.56 -7.78 1.10
C GLN A 72 16.12 -8.66 -0.02
N ARG A 73 15.93 -9.97 0.07
CA ARG A 73 16.32 -10.91 -1.00
C ARG A 73 15.32 -10.95 -2.15
N ASP A 74 14.17 -10.32 -1.96
CA ASP A 74 13.11 -10.30 -2.95
C ASP A 74 13.31 -9.09 -3.88
N GLU A 75 13.76 -9.34 -5.12
CA GLU A 75 13.78 -8.34 -6.20
C GLU A 75 12.40 -7.70 -6.42
N MET A 76 11.37 -8.30 -5.86
CA MET A 76 9.97 -7.88 -5.94
C MET A 76 9.46 -7.24 -4.64
N LEU A 77 10.33 -6.67 -3.79
CA LEU A 77 9.94 -6.04 -2.52
C LEU A 77 8.73 -5.10 -2.68
N ARG A 78 8.74 -4.30 -3.73
CA ARG A 78 7.64 -3.39 -4.05
C ARG A 78 6.31 -4.14 -4.26
N ALA A 79 6.32 -5.23 -5.01
CA ALA A 79 5.14 -6.07 -5.25
C ALA A 79 4.70 -6.78 -3.96
N TRP A 80 5.66 -7.25 -3.16
CA TRP A 80 5.38 -7.85 -1.85
C TRP A 80 4.67 -6.86 -0.91
N LEU A 81 5.18 -5.63 -0.77
CA LEU A 81 4.57 -4.57 0.05
C LEU A 81 3.13 -4.30 -0.39
N LEU A 82 2.87 -4.20 -1.69
CA LEU A 82 1.53 -3.92 -2.21
C LEU A 82 0.57 -5.11 -2.02
N ARG A 83 1.07 -6.34 -2.11
CA ARG A 83 0.31 -7.54 -1.77
C ARG A 83 -0.09 -7.55 -0.30
N VAL A 84 0.86 -7.26 0.60
CA VAL A 84 0.59 -7.15 2.03
C VAL A 84 -0.43 -6.03 2.29
N THR A 85 -0.26 -4.86 1.66
CA THR A 85 -1.20 -3.74 1.76
C THR A 85 -2.62 -4.15 1.37
N ALA A 86 -2.79 -4.83 0.23
CA ALA A 86 -4.11 -5.29 -0.20
C ALA A 86 -4.75 -6.27 0.78
N ASN A 87 -3.95 -7.17 1.36
CA ASN A 87 -4.43 -8.17 2.33
C ASN A 87 -4.82 -7.52 3.67
N VAL A 88 -3.98 -6.60 4.19
CA VAL A 88 -4.27 -5.86 5.43
C VAL A 88 -5.50 -4.98 5.25
N ALA A 89 -5.58 -4.18 4.17
CA ALA A 89 -6.72 -3.33 3.87
C ALA A 89 -8.02 -4.13 3.79
N ARG A 90 -8.00 -5.29 3.11
CA ARG A 90 -9.17 -6.17 3.02
C ARG A 90 -9.63 -6.67 4.39
N ASN A 91 -8.70 -7.02 5.26
CA ASN A 91 -9.01 -7.49 6.62
C ASN A 91 -9.59 -6.37 7.49
N VAL A 92 -9.00 -5.17 7.45
CA VAL A 92 -9.48 -3.98 8.16
C VAL A 92 -10.90 -3.62 7.71
N MET A 93 -11.13 -3.59 6.40
CA MET A 93 -12.47 -3.28 5.84
C MET A 93 -13.51 -4.34 6.20
N ARG A 94 -13.16 -5.63 6.22
CA ARG A 94 -14.06 -6.70 6.68
C ARG A 94 -14.40 -6.56 8.16
N GLY A 95 -13.42 -6.21 9.00
CA GLY A 95 -13.61 -5.95 10.42
C GLY A 95 -14.60 -4.81 10.65
N ARG A 96 -14.41 -3.69 9.92
CA ARG A 96 -15.30 -2.51 9.99
C ARG A 96 -16.71 -2.82 9.52
N SER A 97 -16.90 -3.54 8.43
CA SER A 97 -18.21 -3.95 7.94
C SER A 97 -18.98 -4.79 8.96
N ARG A 98 -18.27 -5.67 9.69
CA ARG A 98 -18.88 -6.46 10.78
C ARG A 98 -19.20 -5.61 12.01
N ALA A 99 -18.41 -4.57 12.31
CA ALA A 99 -18.69 -3.64 13.40
C ALA A 99 -19.84 -2.69 13.04
N GLN A 100 -19.87 -2.18 11.80
CA GLN A 100 -20.95 -1.31 11.32
C GLN A 100 -22.31 -2.00 11.21
N SER A 101 -22.37 -3.31 10.99
CA SER A 101 -23.63 -4.04 11.07
C SER A 101 -24.18 -4.17 12.50
N ARG A 102 -23.44 -3.70 13.52
CA ARG A 102 -23.88 -3.63 14.93
C ARG A 102 -24.15 -2.22 15.43
N ASP A 103 -23.57 -1.19 14.74
CA ASP A 103 -23.74 0.23 15.10
C ASP A 103 -24.00 1.05 13.84
N GLU A 104 -25.25 1.54 13.71
CA GLU A 104 -25.59 2.53 12.69
C GLU A 104 -25.00 3.89 13.10
N SER A 105 -24.20 4.41 12.25
CA SER A 105 -23.70 5.80 12.07
C SER A 105 -22.22 6.04 12.33
N PHE A 106 -21.47 6.11 11.23
CA PHE A 106 -20.26 6.92 11.18
C PHE A 106 -20.03 7.49 9.77
N VAL A 107 -20.11 8.81 9.66
CA VAL A 107 -19.85 9.58 8.44
C VAL A 107 -18.34 9.69 8.26
N ALA A 108 -17.82 9.23 7.13
CA ALA A 108 -16.40 9.37 6.77
C ALA A 108 -16.03 10.84 6.62
N ARG A 109 -15.06 11.29 7.40
CA ARG A 109 -14.50 12.63 7.34
C ARG A 109 -13.47 12.70 6.22
N GLN A 110 -13.71 13.57 5.25
CA GLN A 110 -12.81 13.91 4.17
C GLN A 110 -11.98 15.12 4.59
N GLU A 111 -10.67 14.99 4.68
CA GLU A 111 -9.79 16.15 4.86
C GLU A 111 -9.50 16.78 3.50
N ASN A 112 -9.92 18.05 3.37
CA ASN A 112 -9.68 18.89 2.21
C ASN A 112 -8.36 19.65 2.35
N VAL A 113 -7.49 19.52 1.37
CA VAL A 113 -6.32 20.39 1.18
C VAL A 113 -6.74 21.58 0.33
N THR A 114 -6.52 22.78 0.84
CA THR A 114 -7.02 24.07 0.31
C THR A 114 -6.07 24.62 -0.76
N THR A 115 -6.58 24.92 -1.94
CA THR A 115 -6.01 25.88 -2.90
C THR A 115 -7.12 26.45 -3.78
N SER A 116 -7.03 27.73 -4.17
CA SER A 116 -7.91 28.61 -4.98
C SER A 116 -9.31 28.10 -5.44
N PRO A 117 -10.42 28.90 -5.25
CA PRO A 117 -11.77 28.32 -5.05
C PRO A 117 -12.44 27.65 -6.26
N GLU A 118 -12.39 28.19 -7.48
CA GLU A 118 -13.24 27.67 -8.58
C GLU A 118 -12.61 26.54 -9.40
N SER A 119 -11.36 26.69 -9.80
CA SER A 119 -10.64 25.62 -10.56
C SER A 119 -10.36 24.39 -9.69
N GLU A 120 -10.21 24.60 -8.39
CA GLU A 120 -10.00 23.52 -7.41
C GLU A 120 -11.29 22.76 -7.13
N LEU A 121 -12.44 23.43 -7.06
CA LEU A 121 -13.74 22.77 -6.92
C LEU A 121 -14.05 21.84 -8.13
N MET A 122 -13.78 22.31 -9.35
CA MET A 122 -13.94 21.48 -10.54
C MET A 122 -12.99 20.27 -10.53
N ARG A 123 -11.72 20.49 -10.20
CA ARG A 123 -10.73 19.44 -10.10
C ARG A 123 -11.06 18.41 -9.00
N GLN A 124 -11.54 18.87 -7.87
CA GLN A 124 -12.00 17.99 -6.78
C GLN A 124 -13.22 17.16 -7.17
N ALA A 125 -14.17 17.78 -7.90
CA ALA A 125 -15.33 17.08 -8.41
C ALA A 125 -14.92 15.94 -9.41
N GLU A 126 -14.00 16.21 -10.33
CA GLU A 126 -13.48 15.23 -11.27
C GLU A 126 -12.73 14.09 -10.55
N ILE A 127 -11.90 14.41 -9.54
CA ILE A 127 -11.19 13.42 -8.73
C ILE A 127 -12.19 12.52 -8.00
N GLU A 128 -13.22 13.10 -7.42
CA GLU A 128 -14.24 12.33 -6.69
C GLU A 128 -15.09 11.48 -7.61
N GLU A 129 -15.38 11.99 -8.81
CA GLU A 129 -16.04 11.20 -9.86
C GLU A 129 -15.17 10.01 -10.30
N ALA A 130 -13.87 10.22 -10.53
CA ALA A 130 -12.94 9.16 -10.85
C ALA A 130 -12.84 8.11 -9.71
N ARG A 131 -12.80 8.56 -8.47
CA ARG A 131 -12.82 7.67 -7.30
C ARG A 131 -14.09 6.84 -7.22
N ARG A 132 -15.25 7.44 -7.48
CA ARG A 132 -16.54 6.74 -7.54
C ARG A 132 -16.58 5.73 -8.68
N ALA A 133 -16.04 6.07 -9.85
CA ALA A 133 -15.95 5.16 -10.98
C ALA A 133 -15.03 3.96 -10.68
N LEU A 134 -13.85 4.21 -10.11
CA LEU A 134 -12.92 3.15 -9.66
C LEU A 134 -13.58 2.20 -8.65
N ALA A 135 -14.40 2.75 -7.78
CA ALA A 135 -15.07 1.96 -6.76
C ALA A 135 -16.08 0.95 -7.31
N LYS A 136 -16.67 1.25 -8.45
CA LYS A 136 -17.63 0.37 -9.12
C LYS A 136 -16.94 -0.77 -9.88
N LEU A 137 -15.62 -0.69 -10.09
CA LEU A 137 -14.87 -1.80 -10.70
C LEU A 137 -14.76 -2.96 -9.70
N LYS A 138 -14.98 -4.16 -10.19
CA LYS A 138 -14.76 -5.40 -9.43
C LYS A 138 -13.28 -5.76 -9.41
N GLU A 139 -12.84 -6.45 -8.34
CA GLU A 139 -11.53 -7.07 -8.32
C GLU A 139 -11.44 -8.23 -9.34
N PRO A 140 -10.26 -8.47 -9.94
CA PRO A 140 -8.99 -7.77 -9.76
C PRO A 140 -8.81 -6.53 -10.66
N LEU A 141 -9.82 -6.15 -11.47
CA LEU A 141 -9.72 -5.06 -12.44
C LEU A 141 -9.34 -3.73 -11.77
N ARG A 142 -9.97 -3.43 -10.65
CA ARG A 142 -9.70 -2.22 -9.86
C ARG A 142 -8.26 -2.17 -9.42
N SER A 143 -7.76 -3.22 -8.74
CA SER A 143 -6.39 -3.28 -8.25
C SER A 143 -5.37 -3.25 -9.40
N CYS A 144 -5.60 -3.95 -10.51
CA CYS A 144 -4.75 -3.86 -11.68
C CYS A 144 -4.60 -2.41 -12.19
N LEU A 145 -5.72 -1.67 -12.29
CA LEU A 145 -5.68 -0.29 -12.79
C LEU A 145 -4.96 0.64 -11.82
N LEU A 146 -5.21 0.51 -10.51
CA LEU A 146 -4.54 1.29 -9.48
C LEU A 146 -3.03 1.05 -9.48
N LEU A 147 -2.60 -0.20 -9.47
CA LEU A 147 -1.18 -0.55 -9.46
C LEU A 147 -0.46 -0.12 -10.74
N ARG A 148 -1.14 -0.19 -11.89
CA ARG A 148 -0.58 0.31 -13.16
C ARG A 148 -0.41 1.82 -13.13
N ASN A 149 -1.34 2.56 -12.54
CA ASN A 149 -1.24 4.01 -12.34
C ASN A 149 -0.08 4.40 -11.42
N GLU A 150 0.25 3.54 -10.47
CA GLU A 150 1.45 3.69 -9.61
C GLU A 150 2.75 3.28 -10.33
N GLY A 151 2.70 3.00 -11.64
CA GLY A 151 3.86 2.73 -12.47
C GLY A 151 4.41 1.30 -12.36
N LEU A 152 3.65 0.34 -11.82
CA LEU A 152 4.10 -1.05 -11.75
C LEU A 152 4.14 -1.69 -13.14
N SER A 153 5.15 -2.52 -13.35
CA SER A 153 5.24 -3.43 -14.50
C SER A 153 4.17 -4.54 -14.42
N TYR A 154 3.94 -5.23 -15.52
CA TYR A 154 3.01 -6.37 -15.54
C TYR A 154 3.46 -7.49 -14.61
N ARG A 155 4.76 -7.76 -14.54
CA ARG A 155 5.36 -8.72 -13.62
C ARG A 155 5.09 -8.36 -12.15
N GLU A 156 5.30 -7.10 -11.78
CA GLU A 156 5.02 -6.62 -10.43
C GLU A 156 3.54 -6.67 -10.07
N ILE A 157 2.65 -6.30 -11.01
CA ILE A 157 1.20 -6.39 -10.82
C ILE A 157 0.78 -7.86 -10.62
N ALA A 158 1.30 -8.77 -11.45
CA ALA A 158 1.04 -10.19 -11.33
C ALA A 158 1.48 -10.72 -9.96
N ALA A 159 2.70 -10.37 -9.52
CA ALA A 159 3.22 -10.76 -8.21
C ALA A 159 2.44 -10.16 -7.04
N ALA A 160 2.02 -8.87 -7.13
CA ALA A 160 1.26 -8.19 -6.09
C ALA A 160 -0.16 -8.75 -5.93
N LEU A 161 -0.79 -9.17 -7.02
CA LEU A 161 -2.17 -9.65 -7.04
C LEU A 161 -2.30 -11.18 -7.14
N GLU A 162 -1.17 -11.90 -7.14
CA GLU A 162 -1.11 -13.37 -7.27
C GLU A 162 -1.80 -13.86 -8.55
N LEU A 163 -1.51 -13.16 -9.67
CA LEU A 163 -2.07 -13.43 -11.00
C LEU A 163 -1.01 -14.01 -11.94
N ASN A 164 -1.46 -14.62 -13.03
CA ASN A 164 -0.58 -14.95 -14.15
C ASN A 164 -0.21 -13.65 -14.91
N GLU A 165 1.08 -13.40 -15.15
CA GLU A 165 1.58 -12.22 -15.84
C GLU A 165 0.95 -12.05 -17.23
N ALA A 166 0.78 -13.14 -17.97
CA ALA A 166 0.16 -13.13 -19.30
C ALA A 166 -1.30 -12.61 -19.29
N SER A 167 -2.00 -12.71 -18.15
CA SER A 167 -3.38 -12.24 -18.01
C SER A 167 -3.49 -10.74 -17.71
N VAL A 168 -2.42 -10.11 -17.18
CA VAL A 168 -2.45 -8.73 -16.69
C VAL A 168 -2.81 -7.75 -17.81
N GLY A 169 -2.26 -7.93 -19.01
CA GLY A 169 -2.57 -7.08 -20.16
C GLY A 169 -4.06 -7.08 -20.51
N GLY A 170 -4.68 -8.25 -20.56
CA GLY A 170 -6.11 -8.41 -20.81
C GLY A 170 -6.97 -7.82 -19.70
N LEU A 171 -6.58 -8.01 -18.44
CA LEU A 171 -7.27 -7.42 -17.28
C LEU A 171 -7.20 -5.89 -17.30
N LEU A 172 -6.04 -5.30 -17.61
CA LEU A 172 -5.87 -3.85 -17.74
C LEU A 172 -6.71 -3.27 -18.87
N ALA A 173 -6.73 -3.92 -20.04
CA ALA A 173 -7.57 -3.49 -21.16
C ALA A 173 -9.06 -3.52 -20.78
N ARG A 174 -9.51 -4.55 -20.09
CA ARG A 174 -10.87 -4.67 -19.58
C ARG A 174 -11.16 -3.61 -18.50
N ALA A 175 -10.24 -3.40 -17.58
CA ALA A 175 -10.38 -2.41 -16.51
C ALA A 175 -10.54 -0.99 -17.06
N ARG A 176 -9.74 -0.61 -18.07
CA ARG A 176 -9.85 0.70 -18.73
C ARG A 176 -11.21 0.88 -19.43
N ARG A 177 -11.66 -0.11 -20.19
CA ARG A 177 -12.98 -0.04 -20.84
C ARG A 177 -14.11 0.12 -19.82
N GLU A 178 -14.08 -0.67 -18.76
CA GLU A 178 -15.08 -0.62 -17.70
C GLU A 178 -15.05 0.72 -16.95
N PHE A 179 -13.85 1.23 -16.64
CA PHE A 179 -13.68 2.54 -16.03
C PHE A 179 -14.28 3.66 -16.88
N ILE A 180 -13.94 3.73 -18.17
CA ILE A 180 -14.47 4.74 -19.10
C ILE A 180 -15.99 4.64 -19.17
N ARG A 181 -16.54 3.43 -19.24
CA ARG A 181 -18.00 3.21 -19.29
C ARG A 181 -18.70 3.71 -18.04
N VAL A 182 -18.08 3.54 -16.86
CA VAL A 182 -18.66 3.97 -15.59
C VAL A 182 -18.47 5.46 -15.39
N PHE A 183 -17.28 5.98 -15.65
CA PHE A 183 -16.92 7.39 -15.52
C PHE A 183 -17.80 8.27 -16.43
N GLY A 184 -17.96 7.92 -17.70
CA GLY A 184 -18.80 8.65 -18.63
C GLY A 184 -20.32 8.58 -18.36
N LYS A 185 -20.77 7.72 -17.42
CA LYS A 185 -22.16 7.69 -16.95
C LYS A 185 -22.39 8.57 -15.72
N VAL A 186 -21.37 8.75 -14.90
CA VAL A 186 -21.46 9.56 -13.68
C VAL A 186 -21.49 11.04 -14.02
N GLY A 187 -20.75 11.49 -15.04
CA GLY A 187 -20.74 12.89 -15.50
C GLY A 187 -21.99 13.33 -16.30
N LYS A 188 -22.99 12.46 -16.44
CA LYS A 188 -24.26 12.75 -17.12
C LYS A 188 -25.48 12.73 -16.19
N SER A 189 -25.26 12.55 -14.90
CA SER A 189 -26.29 12.58 -13.85
C SER A 189 -26.11 13.77 -12.94
#